data_2e6382f9f08eff69642fac8ca9ca4ee9
#
_entry.id   2e6382f9f08eff69642fac8ca9ca4ee9
#
_cell.length_a   1.000
_cell.length_b   1.000
_cell.length_c   1.000
_cell.angle_alpha   90.00
_cell.angle_beta   90.00
_cell.angle_gamma   90.00
#
_symmetry.space_group_name_H-M   'P 1'
#
loop_
_entity.id
_entity.type
_entity.pdbx_description
1 polymer ?
#
loop_
_entity_poly.entity_id
_entity_poly.type
_entity_poly.pdbx_seq_one_letter_code
_entity_poly.pdbx_strand_id
1 'polypeptide(L)'
;MIKLLTSQKIIIASILSKFLIFFLGKKKRKIIRNKINYLIDLNEGIDLGIFLNIKNEKKIYNIKKILKNEKNTCLIDIGANIGSVTLPLAKLFDRSSIISIEPTKYAYNKLKLNLELNSKLKKRIKTFNYFISNNRKKVKYVHSSWNFSKDESKHKIHFGSLKKTSDKSVSLDNLIKKIKKKINFIKIDVDGYELEVLKSGYKFISKYRPIIHIEFAPYLHKNFGYSTDELINFIKKKIHYDFYNENFKKVKNVATHVAKIKNRSENFFLINKKDREKFKD
;
A
#
# COMPACT_ATOMS: atom_id res chain seq x y z
N MET A 1 -18.37 16.79 -4.11
CA MET A 1 -17.61 16.04 -5.13
C MET A 1 -18.06 14.58 -5.12
N ILE A 2 -18.64 14.10 -6.22
CA ILE A 2 -19.18 12.73 -6.34
C ILE A 2 -18.01 11.74 -6.24
N LYS A 3 -18.05 10.85 -5.23
CA LYS A 3 -17.05 9.79 -5.09
C LYS A 3 -17.45 8.62 -5.99
N LEU A 4 -16.77 8.45 -7.11
CA LEU A 4 -16.95 7.34 -8.04
C LEU A 4 -16.72 5.98 -7.37
N LEU A 5 -17.49 4.96 -7.76
CA LEU A 5 -17.25 3.56 -7.40
C LEU A 5 -15.96 3.05 -8.05
N THR A 6 -15.36 2.01 -7.48
CA THR A 6 -14.13 1.41 -8.03
C THR A 6 -14.31 0.97 -9.47
N SER A 7 -15.42 0.30 -9.80
CA SER A 7 -15.75 -0.11 -11.17
C SER A 7 -15.84 1.06 -12.15
N GLN A 8 -16.48 2.17 -11.77
CA GLN A 8 -16.58 3.37 -12.61
C GLN A 8 -15.21 3.97 -12.91
N LYS A 9 -14.33 4.05 -11.89
CA LYS A 9 -12.96 4.54 -12.06
C LYS A 9 -12.18 3.68 -13.04
N ILE A 10 -12.36 2.36 -12.99
CA ILE A 10 -11.66 1.41 -13.86
C ILE A 10 -12.14 1.53 -15.31
N ILE A 11 -13.46 1.68 -15.53
CA ILE A 11 -14.00 1.88 -16.88
C ILE A 11 -13.43 3.16 -17.50
N ILE A 12 -13.48 4.29 -16.76
CA ILE A 12 -12.91 5.56 -17.24
C ILE A 12 -11.41 5.43 -17.52
N ALA A 13 -10.67 4.81 -16.61
CA ALA A 13 -9.24 4.60 -16.76
C ALA A 13 -8.92 3.69 -17.95
N SER A 14 -9.72 2.66 -18.22
CA SER A 14 -9.57 1.77 -19.38
C SER A 14 -9.76 2.51 -20.70
N ILE A 15 -10.79 3.36 -20.80
CA ILE A 15 -11.04 4.17 -22.00
C ILE A 15 -9.87 5.12 -22.23
N LEU A 16 -9.46 5.84 -21.17
CA LEU A 16 -8.36 6.78 -21.24
C LEU A 16 -7.03 6.10 -21.60
N SER A 17 -6.77 4.91 -21.06
CA SER A 17 -5.60 4.09 -21.39
C SER A 17 -5.53 3.76 -22.89
N LYS A 18 -6.65 3.27 -23.47
CA LYS A 18 -6.73 2.94 -24.89
C LYS A 18 -6.47 4.18 -25.77
N PHE A 19 -7.10 5.29 -25.42
CA PHE A 19 -6.92 6.58 -26.11
C PHE A 19 -5.44 7.02 -26.06
N LEU A 20 -4.83 7.02 -24.89
CA LEU A 20 -3.42 7.39 -24.73
C LEU A 20 -2.48 6.45 -25.50
N ILE A 21 -2.73 5.14 -25.50
CA ILE A 21 -1.91 4.17 -26.24
C ILE A 21 -2.02 4.42 -27.74
N PHE A 22 -3.23 4.71 -28.23
CA PHE A 22 -3.45 5.03 -29.64
C PHE A 22 -2.64 6.25 -30.08
N PHE A 23 -2.76 7.38 -29.36
CA PHE A 23 -2.06 8.62 -29.72
C PHE A 23 -0.55 8.57 -29.47
N LEU A 24 -0.11 7.85 -28.47
CA LEU A 24 1.30 7.80 -28.07
C LEU A 24 2.08 6.64 -28.73
N GLY A 25 1.41 5.75 -29.42
CA GLY A 25 1.98 4.64 -30.20
C GLY A 25 2.57 3.50 -29.36
N LYS A 26 2.87 3.69 -28.07
CA LYS A 26 3.48 2.68 -27.19
C LYS A 26 2.84 2.63 -25.81
N LYS A 27 2.50 1.42 -25.33
CA LYS A 27 1.96 1.22 -23.99
C LYS A 27 3.01 1.33 -22.89
N LYS A 28 4.25 0.87 -23.14
CA LYS A 28 5.36 0.92 -22.18
C LYS A 28 6.26 2.11 -22.48
N ARG A 29 6.60 2.86 -21.42
CA ARG A 29 7.48 4.03 -21.54
C ARG A 29 8.18 4.41 -20.24
N LYS A 30 9.32 5.07 -20.38
CA LYS A 30 9.99 5.75 -19.28
C LYS A 30 9.41 7.15 -19.14
N ILE A 31 9.11 7.54 -17.91
CA ILE A 31 8.62 8.90 -17.59
C ILE A 31 9.32 9.41 -16.35
N ILE A 32 9.31 10.73 -16.18
CA ILE A 32 9.74 11.38 -14.95
C ILE A 32 8.52 12.01 -14.29
N ARG A 33 8.31 11.69 -13.01
CA ARG A 33 7.30 12.36 -12.16
C ARG A 33 7.94 12.77 -10.84
N ASN A 34 7.80 14.05 -10.52
CA ASN A 34 8.40 14.61 -9.30
C ASN A 34 9.88 14.25 -9.13
N LYS A 35 10.67 14.36 -10.20
CA LYS A 35 12.11 13.98 -10.24
C LYS A 35 12.37 12.51 -9.86
N ILE A 36 11.44 11.61 -10.11
CA ILE A 36 11.56 10.16 -9.99
C ILE A 36 11.32 9.56 -11.37
N ASN A 37 12.20 8.65 -11.79
CA ASN A 37 12.10 7.94 -13.05
C ASN A 37 11.24 6.68 -12.86
N TYR A 38 10.30 6.45 -13.76
CA TYR A 38 9.45 5.28 -13.78
C TYR A 38 9.41 4.62 -15.15
N LEU A 39 9.47 3.29 -15.16
CA LEU A 39 9.05 2.48 -16.30
C LEU A 39 7.60 2.07 -16.07
N ILE A 40 6.71 2.57 -16.91
CA ILE A 40 5.26 2.36 -16.77
C ILE A 40 4.69 1.58 -17.94
N ASP A 41 3.52 0.94 -17.70
CA ASP A 41 2.66 0.35 -18.71
C ASP A 41 1.27 1.00 -18.62
N LEU A 42 0.87 1.75 -19.64
CA LEU A 42 -0.41 2.47 -19.66
C LEU A 42 -1.64 1.56 -19.52
N ASN A 43 -1.49 0.26 -19.75
CA ASN A 43 -2.54 -0.73 -19.50
C ASN A 43 -2.75 -1.06 -18.02
N GLU A 44 -1.96 -0.50 -17.12
CA GLU A 44 -2.05 -0.77 -15.69
C GLU A 44 -2.49 0.46 -14.90
N GLY A 45 -3.44 0.27 -13.98
CA GLY A 45 -4.09 1.38 -13.28
C GLY A 45 -3.15 2.21 -12.42
N ILE A 46 -2.21 1.59 -11.73
CA ILE A 46 -1.21 2.31 -10.91
C ILE A 46 -0.27 3.11 -11.82
N ASP A 47 0.21 2.50 -12.89
CA ASP A 47 1.11 3.08 -13.87
C ASP A 47 0.45 4.28 -14.58
N LEU A 48 -0.81 4.10 -15.00
CA LEU A 48 -1.61 5.18 -15.58
C LEU A 48 -1.82 6.32 -14.59
N GLY A 49 -2.07 6.01 -13.31
CA GLY A 49 -2.18 7.01 -12.24
C GLY A 49 -0.89 7.83 -12.08
N ILE A 50 0.28 7.20 -12.17
CA ILE A 50 1.58 7.88 -12.15
C ILE A 50 1.75 8.74 -13.42
N PHE A 51 1.38 8.21 -14.59
CA PHE A 51 1.43 8.96 -15.85
C PHE A 51 0.61 10.24 -15.80
N LEU A 52 -0.61 10.17 -15.26
CA LEU A 52 -1.55 11.28 -15.14
C LEU A 52 -1.28 12.18 -13.93
N ASN A 53 -0.29 11.86 -13.12
CA ASN A 53 0.02 12.55 -11.86
C ASN A 53 -1.15 12.58 -10.86
N ILE A 54 -1.94 11.50 -10.81
CA ILE A 54 -3.12 11.41 -9.94
C ILE A 54 -2.74 10.84 -8.57
N LYS A 55 -3.08 11.55 -7.49
CA LYS A 55 -3.26 11.08 -6.11
C LYS A 55 -2.08 10.79 -5.18
N ASN A 56 -0.86 10.51 -5.62
CA ASN A 56 0.18 10.10 -4.66
C ASN A 56 0.75 11.26 -3.81
N GLU A 57 0.70 12.50 -4.31
CA GLU A 57 1.32 13.64 -3.64
C GLU A 57 0.69 13.94 -2.28
N LYS A 58 -0.64 14.00 -2.19
CA LYS A 58 -1.33 14.31 -0.92
C LYS A 58 -1.07 13.23 0.15
N LYS A 59 -1.13 11.95 -0.22
CA LYS A 59 -0.83 10.82 0.66
C LYS A 59 0.58 10.90 1.22
N ILE A 60 1.57 11.12 0.34
CA ILE A 60 2.98 11.24 0.72
C ILE A 60 3.23 12.48 1.56
N TYR A 61 2.62 13.62 1.22
CA TYR A 61 2.71 14.85 2.00
C TYR A 61 2.15 14.67 3.42
N ASN A 62 1.02 13.99 3.56
CA ASN A 62 0.43 13.69 4.85
C ASN A 62 1.35 12.83 5.73
N ILE A 63 2.02 11.83 5.15
CA ILE A 63 3.02 11.02 5.86
C ILE A 63 4.18 11.92 6.35
N LYS A 64 4.65 12.87 5.52
CA LYS A 64 5.69 13.82 5.92
C LYS A 64 5.26 14.69 7.09
N LYS A 65 4.02 15.16 7.09
CA LYS A 65 3.48 16.02 8.16
C LYS A 65 3.54 15.30 9.52
N ILE A 66 3.19 14.01 9.54
CA ILE A 66 3.21 13.20 10.77
C ILE A 66 4.63 12.87 11.23
N LEU A 67 5.54 12.57 10.30
CA LEU A 67 6.89 12.13 10.61
C LEU A 67 7.94 13.25 10.57
N LYS A 68 7.54 14.50 10.52
CA LYS A 68 8.43 15.66 10.29
C LYS A 68 9.64 15.76 11.22
N ASN A 69 9.54 15.27 12.43
CA ASN A 69 10.60 15.37 13.44
C ASN A 69 11.42 14.08 13.60
N GLU A 70 11.12 13.06 12.82
CA GLU A 70 11.76 11.75 12.94
C GLU A 70 12.96 11.65 12.00
N LYS A 71 14.18 11.70 12.57
CA LYS A 71 15.43 11.46 11.84
C LYS A 71 15.84 9.97 11.92
N ASN A 72 16.61 9.49 10.96
CA ASN A 72 17.13 8.11 10.91
C ASN A 72 16.05 7.03 11.08
N THR A 73 14.87 7.29 10.52
CA THR A 73 13.75 6.34 10.58
C THR A 73 13.95 5.19 9.60
N CYS A 74 13.33 4.06 9.90
CA CYS A 74 13.08 3.01 8.93
C CYS A 74 11.58 2.95 8.66
N LEU A 75 11.19 3.12 7.40
CA LEU A 75 9.82 3.06 6.93
C LEU A 75 9.60 1.73 6.23
N ILE A 76 8.43 1.12 6.42
CA ILE A 76 8.09 -0.14 5.75
C ILE A 76 6.90 0.10 4.83
N ASP A 77 7.01 -0.35 3.58
CA ASP A 77 5.95 -0.34 2.57
C ASP A 77 5.59 -1.79 2.24
N ILE A 78 4.44 -2.27 2.76
CA ILE A 78 3.91 -3.61 2.51
C ILE A 78 2.83 -3.50 1.43
N GLY A 79 2.99 -4.27 0.35
CA GLY A 79 2.27 -4.10 -0.90
C GLY A 79 2.89 -2.96 -1.72
N ALA A 80 4.22 -3.00 -1.88
CA ALA A 80 4.98 -1.94 -2.55
C ALA A 80 4.68 -1.81 -4.04
N ASN A 81 4.10 -2.85 -4.64
CA ASN A 81 3.80 -2.93 -6.06
C ASN A 81 5.00 -2.50 -6.91
N ILE A 82 4.86 -1.56 -7.83
CA ILE A 82 5.93 -1.05 -8.70
C ILE A 82 6.80 0.04 -8.03
N GLY A 83 6.57 0.34 -6.74
CA GLY A 83 7.27 1.37 -5.99
C GLY A 83 6.63 2.76 -6.04
N SER A 84 5.34 2.84 -6.35
CA SER A 84 4.59 4.10 -6.45
C SER A 84 4.52 4.88 -5.13
N VAL A 85 4.69 4.21 -3.98
CA VAL A 85 4.81 4.82 -2.65
C VAL A 85 6.26 4.78 -2.17
N THR A 86 6.95 3.65 -2.34
CA THR A 86 8.35 3.44 -1.95
C THR A 86 9.28 4.55 -2.43
N LEU A 87 9.26 4.86 -3.74
CA LEU A 87 10.18 5.85 -4.34
C LEU A 87 9.93 7.28 -3.85
N PRO A 88 8.67 7.77 -3.81
CA PRO A 88 8.36 9.05 -3.19
C PRO A 88 8.74 9.14 -1.71
N LEU A 89 8.49 8.08 -0.91
CA LEU A 89 8.93 8.04 0.49
C LEU A 89 10.46 8.14 0.61
N ALA A 90 11.20 7.38 -0.21
CA ALA A 90 12.65 7.43 -0.20
C ALA A 90 13.20 8.81 -0.61
N LYS A 91 12.50 9.50 -1.52
CA LYS A 91 12.87 10.87 -1.90
C LYS A 91 12.59 11.88 -0.79
N LEU A 92 11.46 11.73 -0.11
CA LEU A 92 10.99 12.65 0.91
C LEU A 92 11.78 12.53 2.22
N PHE A 93 12.14 11.30 2.60
CA PHE A 93 12.86 10.97 3.82
C PHE A 93 14.32 10.59 3.47
N ASP A 94 15.10 11.60 3.07
CA ASP A 94 16.45 11.43 2.50
C ASP A 94 17.46 10.81 3.47
N ARG A 95 17.24 10.90 4.78
CA ARG A 95 18.06 10.31 5.85
C ARG A 95 17.53 8.98 6.39
N SER A 96 16.40 8.50 5.85
CA SER A 96 15.74 7.28 6.30
C SER A 96 16.03 6.11 5.37
N SER A 97 15.94 4.90 5.90
CA SER A 97 15.91 3.68 5.09
C SER A 97 14.47 3.26 4.82
N ILE A 98 14.24 2.64 3.69
CA ILE A 98 12.95 2.10 3.31
C ILE A 98 13.08 0.59 3.15
N ILE A 99 12.10 -0.15 3.64
CA ILE A 99 11.93 -1.58 3.37
C ILE A 99 10.65 -1.74 2.58
N SER A 100 10.77 -2.31 1.40
CA SER A 100 9.64 -2.52 0.49
C SER A 100 9.40 -3.99 0.30
N ILE A 101 8.14 -4.41 0.47
CA ILE A 101 7.75 -5.82 0.42
C ILE A 101 6.64 -5.95 -0.60
N GLU A 102 6.87 -6.79 -1.59
CA GLU A 102 5.91 -7.07 -2.65
C GLU A 102 5.83 -8.58 -2.89
N PRO A 103 4.66 -9.22 -2.69
CA PRO A 103 4.56 -10.67 -2.82
C PRO A 103 4.56 -11.16 -4.26
N THR A 104 4.06 -10.40 -5.22
CA THR A 104 3.94 -10.87 -6.60
C THR A 104 5.25 -10.70 -7.36
N LYS A 105 5.70 -11.76 -8.03
CA LYS A 105 6.93 -11.72 -8.85
C LYS A 105 6.86 -10.66 -9.95
N TYR A 106 5.67 -10.47 -10.51
CA TYR A 106 5.43 -9.48 -11.56
C TYR A 106 5.70 -8.05 -11.09
N ALA A 107 4.99 -7.59 -10.06
CA ALA A 107 5.15 -6.23 -9.55
C ALA A 107 6.52 -6.02 -8.89
N TYR A 108 7.04 -7.04 -8.19
CA TYR A 108 8.39 -7.00 -7.62
C TYR A 108 9.49 -6.77 -8.67
N ASN A 109 9.40 -7.43 -9.83
CA ASN A 109 10.35 -7.21 -10.91
C ASN A 109 10.24 -5.78 -11.48
N LYS A 110 9.03 -5.24 -11.62
CA LYS A 110 8.84 -3.83 -12.00
C LYS A 110 9.39 -2.87 -10.95
N LEU A 111 9.18 -3.15 -9.66
CA LEU A 111 9.79 -2.39 -8.55
C LEU A 111 11.31 -2.35 -8.70
N LYS A 112 11.95 -3.49 -8.93
CA LYS A 112 13.41 -3.55 -9.14
C LYS A 112 13.86 -2.70 -10.32
N LEU A 113 13.18 -2.79 -11.46
CA LEU A 113 13.49 -1.97 -12.63
C LEU A 113 13.35 -0.47 -12.32
N ASN A 114 12.30 -0.06 -11.61
CA ASN A 114 12.13 1.33 -11.21
C ASN A 114 13.21 1.79 -10.20
N LEU A 115 13.70 0.91 -9.34
CA LEU A 115 14.83 1.22 -8.46
C LEU A 115 16.14 1.42 -9.23
N GLU A 116 16.41 0.59 -10.26
CA GLU A 116 17.58 0.77 -11.11
C GLU A 116 17.58 2.14 -11.82
N LEU A 117 16.42 2.62 -12.23
CA LEU A 117 16.29 3.96 -12.83
C LEU A 117 16.51 5.11 -11.81
N ASN A 118 16.60 4.81 -10.51
CA ASN A 118 16.74 5.77 -9.42
C ASN A 118 17.88 5.40 -8.47
N SER A 119 19.09 5.27 -8.99
CA SER A 119 20.27 4.74 -8.28
C SER A 119 20.57 5.43 -6.92
N LYS A 120 20.38 6.76 -6.83
CA LYS A 120 20.55 7.52 -5.57
C LYS A 120 19.54 7.08 -4.51
N LEU A 121 18.26 6.87 -4.88
CA LEU A 121 17.21 6.42 -3.96
C LEU A 121 17.40 4.95 -3.57
N LYS A 122 17.77 4.10 -4.55
CA LYS A 122 18.01 2.66 -4.37
C LYS A 122 18.96 2.36 -3.22
N LYS A 123 20.01 3.16 -3.01
CA LYS A 123 21.01 2.96 -1.93
C LYS A 123 20.37 2.86 -0.53
N ARG A 124 19.19 3.40 -0.32
CA ARG A 124 18.49 3.44 0.97
C ARG A 124 17.25 2.54 1.01
N ILE A 125 17.00 1.79 -0.06
CA ILE A 125 15.81 0.94 -0.20
C ILE A 125 16.24 -0.53 -0.22
N LYS A 126 15.73 -1.31 0.73
CA LYS A 126 15.86 -2.78 0.74
C LYS A 126 14.54 -3.41 0.33
N THR A 127 14.57 -4.31 -0.63
CA THR A 127 13.36 -4.95 -1.16
C THR A 127 13.31 -6.43 -0.86
N PHE A 128 12.08 -6.93 -0.63
CA PHE A 128 11.83 -8.35 -0.41
C PHE A 128 10.64 -8.82 -1.24
N ASN A 129 10.82 -9.92 -1.96
CA ASN A 129 9.71 -10.62 -2.61
C ASN A 129 9.16 -11.66 -1.64
N TYR A 130 8.36 -11.21 -0.66
CA TYR A 130 7.77 -12.03 0.39
C TYR A 130 6.28 -11.79 0.49
N PHE A 131 5.54 -12.85 0.83
CA PHE A 131 4.18 -12.76 1.34
C PHE A 131 4.23 -12.61 2.87
N ILE A 132 3.61 -11.57 3.41
CA ILE A 132 3.63 -11.31 4.86
C ILE A 132 2.45 -12.03 5.53
N SER A 133 2.75 -13.08 6.30
CA SER A 133 1.76 -13.89 7.00
C SER A 133 2.40 -14.75 8.10
N ASN A 134 1.63 -15.07 9.13
CA ASN A 134 1.95 -16.13 10.08
C ASN A 134 1.61 -17.51 9.55
N ASN A 135 0.76 -17.58 8.54
CA ASN A 135 0.27 -18.84 8.00
C ASN A 135 1.34 -19.47 7.10
N ARG A 136 1.73 -20.71 7.43
CA ARG A 136 2.66 -21.48 6.61
C ARG A 136 2.04 -22.01 5.31
N LYS A 137 0.70 -21.91 5.15
CA LYS A 137 0.02 -22.27 3.89
C LYS A 137 0.47 -21.28 2.81
N LYS A 138 1.04 -21.82 1.74
CA LYS A 138 1.50 -21.00 0.61
C LYS A 138 0.29 -20.44 -0.15
N VAL A 139 0.15 -19.13 -0.15
CA VAL A 139 -0.78 -18.45 -1.05
C VAL A 139 -0.12 -18.39 -2.42
N LYS A 140 -0.61 -19.18 -3.38
CA LYS A 140 0.00 -19.30 -4.72
C LYS A 140 -0.28 -18.10 -5.60
N TYR A 141 -1.46 -17.52 -5.48
CA TYR A 141 -1.93 -16.41 -6.32
C TYR A 141 -2.67 -15.38 -5.48
N VAL A 142 -2.54 -14.12 -5.85
CA VAL A 142 -3.32 -13.00 -5.31
C VAL A 142 -3.83 -12.15 -6.46
N HIS A 143 -4.97 -11.49 -6.27
CA HIS A 143 -5.41 -10.44 -7.18
C HIS A 143 -4.61 -9.18 -6.89
N SER A 144 -3.83 -8.74 -7.86
CA SER A 144 -2.94 -7.59 -7.74
C SER A 144 -2.99 -6.77 -9.02
N SER A 145 -2.74 -5.48 -8.91
CA SER A 145 -2.62 -4.54 -10.04
C SER A 145 -3.79 -4.57 -11.03
N TRP A 146 -4.46 -3.45 -11.17
CA TRP A 146 -5.49 -3.29 -12.19
C TRP A 146 -4.86 -3.32 -13.58
N ASN A 147 -5.27 -4.28 -14.40
CA ASN A 147 -4.86 -4.36 -15.78
C ASN A 147 -6.10 -4.21 -16.68
N PHE A 148 -6.04 -3.34 -17.70
CA PHE A 148 -7.17 -3.04 -18.58
C PHE A 148 -7.31 -4.01 -19.75
N SER A 149 -6.40 -4.97 -19.93
CA SER A 149 -6.56 -6.04 -20.91
C SER A 149 -7.76 -6.92 -20.56
N LYS A 150 -8.32 -7.60 -21.55
CA LYS A 150 -9.34 -8.63 -21.33
C LYS A 150 -8.66 -9.81 -20.61
N ASP A 151 -9.08 -10.10 -19.38
CA ASP A 151 -8.57 -11.20 -18.57
C ASP A 151 -9.70 -11.72 -17.68
N GLU A 152 -10.11 -12.95 -17.87
CA GLU A 152 -11.21 -13.60 -17.15
C GLU A 152 -10.87 -13.89 -15.69
N SER A 153 -9.57 -13.93 -15.34
CA SER A 153 -9.09 -14.12 -13.98
C SER A 153 -9.24 -12.90 -13.08
N LYS A 154 -9.82 -11.80 -13.57
CA LYS A 154 -9.96 -10.57 -12.80
C LYS A 154 -10.98 -10.68 -11.69
N HIS A 155 -10.65 -10.08 -10.56
CA HIS A 155 -11.60 -9.94 -9.47
C HIS A 155 -12.80 -9.10 -9.90
N LYS A 156 -14.03 -9.59 -9.62
CA LYS A 156 -15.30 -9.00 -10.10
C LYS A 156 -15.50 -7.52 -9.72
N ILE A 157 -14.96 -7.06 -8.61
CA ILE A 157 -15.19 -5.69 -8.09
C ILE A 157 -13.99 -4.79 -8.33
N HIS A 158 -12.76 -5.20 -7.96
CA HIS A 158 -11.58 -4.32 -8.08
C HIS A 158 -10.74 -4.58 -9.33
N PHE A 159 -11.13 -5.57 -10.16
CA PHE A 159 -10.48 -5.86 -11.45
C PHE A 159 -8.97 -6.13 -11.39
N GLY A 160 -8.46 -6.47 -10.21
CA GLY A 160 -7.08 -6.92 -10.08
C GLY A 160 -6.88 -8.25 -10.78
N SER A 161 -5.83 -8.36 -11.59
CA SER A 161 -5.48 -9.61 -12.26
C SER A 161 -4.86 -10.60 -11.28
N LEU A 162 -5.10 -11.89 -11.49
CA LEU A 162 -4.50 -12.96 -10.69
C LEU A 162 -3.00 -13.04 -10.99
N LYS A 163 -2.15 -12.87 -9.98
CA LYS A 163 -0.69 -12.90 -10.11
C LYS A 163 -0.08 -13.92 -9.17
N LYS A 164 0.94 -14.64 -9.66
CA LYS A 164 1.70 -15.60 -8.88
C LYS A 164 2.50 -14.88 -7.79
N THR A 165 2.34 -15.36 -6.54
CA THR A 165 3.09 -14.86 -5.40
C THR A 165 4.50 -15.45 -5.33
N SER A 166 5.31 -14.91 -4.43
CA SER A 166 6.56 -15.52 -3.99
C SER A 166 6.31 -16.85 -3.29
N ASP A 167 7.23 -17.78 -3.43
CA ASP A 167 7.23 -19.03 -2.66
C ASP A 167 7.66 -18.82 -1.19
N LYS A 168 8.05 -17.59 -0.83
CA LYS A 168 8.50 -17.23 0.51
C LYS A 168 7.44 -16.47 1.26
N SER A 169 6.97 -17.06 2.37
CA SER A 169 6.12 -16.41 3.36
C SER A 169 6.90 -16.16 4.64
N VAL A 170 6.73 -15.00 5.25
CA VAL A 170 7.41 -14.64 6.51
C VAL A 170 6.48 -13.77 7.35
N SER A 171 6.48 -13.97 8.68
CA SER A 171 5.77 -13.05 9.56
C SER A 171 6.49 -11.70 9.63
N LEU A 172 5.72 -10.63 9.79
CA LEU A 172 6.29 -9.30 9.96
C LEU A 172 7.20 -9.23 11.17
N ASP A 173 6.84 -9.89 12.29
CA ASP A 173 7.67 -9.99 13.49
C ASP A 173 9.05 -10.60 13.18
N ASN A 174 9.10 -11.68 12.39
CA ASN A 174 10.37 -12.33 12.04
C ASN A 174 11.20 -11.52 11.05
N LEU A 175 10.57 -10.83 10.10
CA LEU A 175 11.27 -9.95 9.19
C LEU A 175 11.94 -8.79 9.93
N ILE A 176 11.20 -8.18 10.87
CA ILE A 176 11.66 -6.99 11.60
C ILE A 176 12.78 -7.31 12.59
N LYS A 177 12.83 -8.50 13.19
CA LYS A 177 13.93 -8.92 14.09
C LYS A 177 15.32 -8.70 13.47
N LYS A 178 15.42 -8.77 12.15
CA LYS A 178 16.67 -8.58 11.40
C LYS A 178 17.00 -7.11 11.13
N ILE A 179 16.15 -6.17 11.56
CA ILE A 179 16.30 -4.74 11.30
C ILE A 179 16.75 -4.05 12.59
N LYS A 180 17.97 -3.50 12.57
CA LYS A 180 18.56 -2.81 13.72
C LYS A 180 18.09 -1.37 13.91
N LYS A 181 17.23 -0.84 13.00
CA LYS A 181 16.76 0.55 13.02
C LYS A 181 15.38 0.67 13.65
N LYS A 182 15.10 1.82 14.27
CA LYS A 182 13.75 2.15 14.77
C LYS A 182 12.77 2.27 13.61
N ILE A 183 11.71 1.48 13.62
CA ILE A 183 10.65 1.55 12.62
C ILE A 183 9.55 2.44 13.17
N ASN A 184 9.32 3.58 12.53
CA ASN A 184 8.35 4.57 12.97
C ASN A 184 7.07 4.56 12.13
N PHE A 185 7.11 3.95 10.95
CA PHE A 185 6.01 3.98 10.01
C PHE A 185 5.90 2.66 9.23
N ILE A 186 4.66 2.21 9.05
CA ILE A 186 4.32 1.06 8.20
C ILE A 186 3.14 1.44 7.31
N LYS A 187 3.29 1.31 5.99
CA LYS A 187 2.14 1.30 5.07
C LYS A 187 1.72 -0.15 4.84
N ILE A 188 0.42 -0.41 4.89
CA ILE A 188 -0.21 -1.71 4.60
C ILE A 188 -1.30 -1.49 3.55
N ASP A 189 -1.13 -2.09 2.39
CA ASP A 189 -2.05 -1.99 1.24
C ASP A 189 -1.84 -3.28 0.43
N VAL A 190 -2.61 -4.31 0.79
CA VAL A 190 -2.36 -5.70 0.41
C VAL A 190 -3.62 -6.41 -0.09
N ASP A 191 -4.57 -5.63 -0.60
CA ASP A 191 -5.77 -6.09 -1.32
C ASP A 191 -6.54 -7.18 -0.54
N GLY A 192 -6.79 -6.96 0.77
CA GLY A 192 -7.62 -7.81 1.62
C GLY A 192 -6.86 -8.69 2.62
N TYR A 193 -5.53 -8.68 2.65
CA TYR A 193 -4.72 -9.42 3.64
C TYR A 193 -4.30 -8.59 4.85
N GLU A 194 -4.93 -7.43 5.09
CA GLU A 194 -4.53 -6.46 6.12
C GLU A 194 -4.52 -7.07 7.52
N LEU A 195 -5.56 -7.87 7.87
CA LEU A 195 -5.66 -8.53 9.17
C LEU A 195 -4.53 -9.54 9.37
N GLU A 196 -4.19 -10.31 8.33
CA GLU A 196 -3.10 -11.28 8.38
C GLU A 196 -1.75 -10.59 8.59
N VAL A 197 -1.49 -9.49 7.90
CA VAL A 197 -0.29 -8.68 8.09
C VAL A 197 -0.20 -8.17 9.53
N LEU A 198 -1.28 -7.58 10.07
CA LEU A 198 -1.32 -7.07 11.44
C LEU A 198 -1.13 -8.17 12.48
N LYS A 199 -1.79 -9.32 12.32
CA LYS A 199 -1.60 -10.51 13.19
C LYS A 199 -0.16 -11.00 13.15
N SER A 200 0.47 -10.98 11.98
CA SER A 200 1.86 -11.44 11.80
C SER A 200 2.91 -10.51 12.41
N GLY A 201 2.56 -9.25 12.65
CA GLY A 201 3.39 -8.23 13.27
C GLY A 201 2.96 -7.84 14.69
N TYR A 202 2.09 -8.63 15.32
CA TYR A 202 1.46 -8.28 16.60
C TYR A 202 2.45 -7.89 17.68
N LYS A 203 3.51 -8.67 17.90
CA LYS A 203 4.52 -8.43 18.95
C LYS A 203 5.25 -7.11 18.71
N PHE A 204 5.69 -6.89 17.48
CA PHE A 204 6.39 -5.68 17.11
C PHE A 204 5.48 -4.44 17.20
N ILE A 205 4.29 -4.49 16.62
CA ILE A 205 3.34 -3.37 16.59
C ILE A 205 2.95 -2.97 18.01
N SER A 206 2.65 -3.93 18.88
CA SER A 206 2.28 -3.68 20.28
C SER A 206 3.42 -3.07 21.10
N LYS A 207 4.67 -3.49 20.84
CA LYS A 207 5.86 -3.03 21.57
C LYS A 207 6.32 -1.65 21.10
N TYR A 208 6.48 -1.46 19.79
CA TYR A 208 7.14 -0.27 19.22
C TYR A 208 6.17 0.79 18.73
N ARG A 209 4.91 0.45 18.56
CA ARG A 209 3.80 1.36 18.23
C ARG A 209 4.07 2.28 17.03
N PRO A 210 4.51 1.75 15.87
CA PRO A 210 4.71 2.57 14.67
C PRO A 210 3.40 3.21 14.24
N ILE A 211 3.45 4.35 13.56
CA ILE A 211 2.29 4.86 12.83
C ILE A 211 2.01 3.90 11.68
N ILE A 212 0.75 3.51 11.51
CA ILE A 212 0.35 2.62 10.42
C ILE A 212 -0.57 3.39 9.47
N HIS A 213 -0.25 3.37 8.19
CA HIS A 213 -1.15 3.82 7.13
C HIS A 213 -1.71 2.57 6.44
N ILE A 214 -3.02 2.35 6.53
CA ILE A 214 -3.67 1.12 6.11
C ILE A 214 -4.82 1.40 5.14
N GLU A 215 -4.93 0.59 4.08
CA GLU A 215 -6.11 0.57 3.23
C GLU A 215 -7.21 -0.31 3.84
N PHE A 216 -8.45 0.15 3.77
CA PHE A 216 -9.65 -0.59 4.11
C PHE A 216 -10.51 -0.78 2.87
N ALA A 217 -10.68 -2.04 2.47
CA ALA A 217 -11.53 -2.45 1.36
C ALA A 217 -12.57 -3.47 1.85
N PRO A 218 -13.67 -3.04 2.53
CA PRO A 218 -14.61 -3.94 3.20
C PRO A 218 -15.18 -5.03 2.30
N TYR A 219 -15.36 -4.74 1.02
CA TYR A 219 -15.87 -5.69 0.02
C TYR A 219 -14.91 -6.86 -0.27
N LEU A 220 -13.63 -6.74 0.13
CA LEU A 220 -12.64 -7.82 -0.03
C LEU A 220 -12.57 -8.72 1.19
N HIS A 221 -12.79 -8.22 2.40
CA HIS A 221 -12.48 -8.91 3.65
C HIS A 221 -13.14 -10.31 3.74
N LYS A 222 -14.41 -10.43 3.33
CA LYS A 222 -15.12 -11.72 3.33
C LYS A 222 -14.46 -12.78 2.45
N ASN A 223 -13.84 -12.37 1.35
CA ASN A 223 -13.16 -13.29 0.43
C ASN A 223 -11.88 -13.90 1.06
N PHE A 224 -11.38 -13.27 2.13
CA PHE A 224 -10.18 -13.70 2.86
C PHE A 224 -10.50 -14.30 4.23
N GLY A 225 -11.78 -14.64 4.48
CA GLY A 225 -12.22 -15.41 5.64
C GLY A 225 -12.33 -14.61 6.94
N TYR A 226 -12.44 -13.27 6.87
CA TYR A 226 -12.68 -12.44 8.04
C TYR A 226 -13.67 -11.30 7.77
N SER A 227 -14.27 -10.77 8.82
CA SER A 227 -15.17 -9.63 8.71
C SER A 227 -14.42 -8.31 8.91
N THR A 228 -15.00 -7.24 8.38
CA THR A 228 -14.49 -5.88 8.63
C THR A 228 -14.47 -5.54 10.12
N ASP A 229 -15.48 -6.03 10.88
CA ASP A 229 -15.54 -5.84 12.33
C ASP A 229 -14.44 -6.58 13.07
N GLU A 230 -14.03 -7.77 12.59
CA GLU A 230 -12.88 -8.48 13.13
C GLU A 230 -11.60 -7.66 12.98
N LEU A 231 -11.36 -7.07 11.83
CA LEU A 231 -10.21 -6.18 11.59
C LEU A 231 -10.27 -4.94 12.50
N ILE A 232 -11.42 -4.27 12.60
CA ILE A 232 -11.61 -3.11 13.48
C ILE A 232 -11.36 -3.50 14.95
N ASN A 233 -11.92 -4.63 15.40
CA ASN A 233 -11.75 -5.12 16.77
C ASN A 233 -10.29 -5.47 17.06
N PHE A 234 -9.59 -6.10 16.13
CA PHE A 234 -8.16 -6.37 16.28
C PHE A 234 -7.38 -5.07 16.48
N ILE A 235 -7.61 -4.07 15.64
CA ILE A 235 -6.92 -2.77 15.72
C ILE A 235 -7.24 -2.04 17.02
N LYS A 236 -8.52 -1.97 17.43
CA LYS A 236 -8.94 -1.19 18.60
C LYS A 236 -8.67 -1.88 19.93
N LYS A 237 -8.89 -3.21 19.98
CA LYS A 237 -8.88 -3.97 21.25
C LYS A 237 -7.60 -4.77 21.46
N LYS A 238 -6.92 -5.24 20.40
CA LYS A 238 -5.69 -6.06 20.54
C LYS A 238 -4.42 -5.23 20.45
N ILE A 239 -4.31 -4.32 19.46
CA ILE A 239 -3.12 -3.48 19.30
C ILE A 239 -3.30 -2.05 19.83
N HIS A 240 -4.52 -1.67 20.26
CA HIS A 240 -4.84 -0.39 20.92
C HIS A 240 -4.57 0.86 20.07
N TYR A 241 -5.00 0.84 18.80
CA TYR A 241 -4.89 1.98 17.91
C TYR A 241 -6.24 2.68 17.68
N ASP A 242 -6.17 3.98 17.45
CA ASP A 242 -7.28 4.80 16.97
C ASP A 242 -7.15 5.06 15.47
N PHE A 243 -8.29 5.30 14.84
CA PHE A 243 -8.40 5.59 13.43
C PHE A 243 -8.48 7.09 13.17
N TYR A 244 -7.68 7.56 12.23
CA TYR A 244 -7.71 8.92 11.70
C TYR A 244 -7.84 8.88 10.18
N ASN A 245 -8.66 9.77 9.63
CA ASN A 245 -8.77 9.89 8.18
C ASN A 245 -7.54 10.59 7.57
N GLU A 246 -7.52 10.70 6.24
CA GLU A 246 -6.43 11.33 5.48
C GLU A 246 -6.21 12.84 5.83
N ASN A 247 -7.14 13.49 6.54
CA ASN A 247 -7.01 14.86 7.04
C ASN A 247 -6.67 14.90 8.55
N PHE A 248 -6.22 13.79 9.13
CA PHE A 248 -5.88 13.61 10.55
C PHE A 248 -7.02 13.82 11.54
N LYS A 249 -8.26 13.86 11.07
CA LYS A 249 -9.42 13.90 11.95
C LYS A 249 -9.72 12.50 12.48
N LYS A 250 -9.85 12.37 13.81
CA LYS A 250 -10.19 11.10 14.47
C LYS A 250 -11.56 10.60 14.03
N VAL A 251 -11.64 9.34 13.65
CA VAL A 251 -12.88 8.66 13.30
C VAL A 251 -13.47 8.04 14.57
N LYS A 252 -14.49 8.68 15.15
CA LYS A 252 -15.11 8.24 16.42
C LYS A 252 -15.81 6.89 16.26
N ASN A 253 -16.73 6.77 15.31
CA ASN A 253 -17.47 5.53 15.02
C ASN A 253 -16.97 4.90 13.72
N VAL A 254 -15.94 4.06 13.83
CA VAL A 254 -15.27 3.44 12.67
C VAL A 254 -16.19 2.45 11.95
N ALA A 255 -16.96 1.63 12.69
CA ALA A 255 -17.87 0.65 12.10
C ALA A 255 -18.91 1.32 11.21
N THR A 256 -19.60 2.34 11.73
CA THR A 256 -20.58 3.12 10.95
C THR A 256 -19.95 3.85 9.78
N HIS A 257 -18.73 4.39 9.95
CA HIS A 257 -18.01 5.05 8.86
C HIS A 257 -17.66 4.07 7.74
N VAL A 258 -17.12 2.92 8.10
CA VAL A 258 -16.67 1.89 7.15
C VAL A 258 -17.86 1.22 6.44
N ALA A 259 -19.00 1.03 7.11
CA ALA A 259 -20.24 0.53 6.49
C ALA A 259 -20.72 1.40 5.31
N LYS A 260 -20.39 2.70 5.31
CA LYS A 260 -20.73 3.64 4.22
C LYS A 260 -19.78 3.55 3.01
N ILE A 261 -18.63 2.86 3.14
CA ILE A 261 -17.63 2.78 2.05
C ILE A 261 -18.12 1.90 0.90
N LYS A 262 -18.93 0.86 1.18
CA LYS A 262 -19.48 -0.08 0.19
C LYS A 262 -18.38 -0.69 -0.71
N ASN A 263 -18.52 -0.57 -2.04
CA ASN A 263 -17.63 -1.18 -3.06
C ASN A 263 -16.45 -0.26 -3.44
N ARG A 264 -15.79 0.32 -2.44
CA ARG A 264 -14.59 1.13 -2.62
C ARG A 264 -13.65 0.96 -1.44
N SER A 265 -12.42 1.40 -1.57
CA SER A 265 -11.45 1.44 -0.47
C SER A 265 -11.28 2.85 0.08
N GLU A 266 -10.85 2.93 1.34
CA GLU A 266 -10.47 4.17 2.01
C GLU A 266 -9.22 3.92 2.87
N ASN A 267 -8.32 4.91 2.94
CA ASN A 267 -7.13 4.80 3.75
C ASN A 267 -7.32 5.47 5.10
N PHE A 268 -6.69 4.88 6.13
CA PHE A 268 -6.67 5.42 7.48
C PHE A 268 -5.24 5.48 8.01
N PHE A 269 -4.97 6.52 8.80
CA PHE A 269 -3.84 6.49 9.71
C PHE A 269 -4.28 5.86 11.02
N LEU A 270 -3.50 4.90 11.49
CA LEU A 270 -3.68 4.28 12.80
C LEU A 270 -2.59 4.81 13.71
N ILE A 271 -3.01 5.37 14.85
CA ILE A 271 -2.12 5.96 15.85
C ILE A 271 -2.40 5.29 17.19
N ASN A 272 -1.35 4.79 17.85
CA ASN A 272 -1.52 4.11 19.12
C ASN A 272 -2.09 5.06 20.19
N LYS A 273 -2.98 4.57 21.01
CA LYS A 273 -3.67 5.38 22.04
C LYS A 273 -2.73 6.08 23.01
N LYS A 274 -1.56 5.50 23.29
CA LYS A 274 -0.53 6.07 24.15
C LYS A 274 0.26 7.22 23.51
N ASP A 275 0.21 7.36 22.18
CA ASP A 275 0.99 8.35 21.43
C ASP A 275 0.12 9.48 20.85
N ARG A 276 -1.16 9.56 21.26
CA ARG A 276 -2.15 10.54 20.75
C ARG A 276 -1.70 12.00 20.92
N GLU A 277 -1.05 12.31 22.05
CA GLU A 277 -0.67 13.68 22.37
C GLU A 277 0.37 14.26 21.41
N LYS A 278 1.15 13.38 20.75
CA LYS A 278 2.11 13.79 19.73
C LYS A 278 1.43 14.32 18.44
N PHE A 279 0.10 14.15 18.34
CA PHE A 279 -0.72 14.49 17.15
C PHE A 279 -1.89 15.41 17.50
N LYS A 280 -1.93 15.99 18.70
CA LYS A 280 -2.78 17.13 18.99
C LYS A 280 -2.14 18.36 18.38
N ASP A 281 -2.89 19.05 17.51
CA ASP A 281 -2.54 20.37 16.99
C ASP A 281 -2.59 21.41 18.08
#